data_c29c43f26c3291b8fea3c1985414bded
#
_entry.id   c29c43f26c3291b8fea3c1985414bded
#
_cell.length_a   1.000
_cell.length_b   1.000
_cell.length_c   1.000
_cell.angle_alpha   90.00
_cell.angle_beta   90.00
_cell.angle_gamma   90.00
#
_symmetry.space_group_name_H-M   'P 1'
#
loop_
_entity.id
_entity.type
_entity.pdbx_description
1 polymer ?
#
loop_
_entity_poly.entity_id
_entity_poly.type
_entity_poly.pdbx_seq_one_letter_code
_entity_poly.pdbx_strand_id
1 'polypeptide(L)'
;MDKRNKTALAYLLIGVAAAGRALLAVPEAAAIQEVSLTVLALVGYLLLAGEAKLPIVFGAAGLVLELILSGAQSGGAWVWLEPALRAVDLWLFWCAALVLLRLCGKAASKMPLVAAVPLAVYTVAHFLPPAATVAAVAFVAFSVVMLWFAASMIRAYNDARVKK
;
A
#
# COMPACT_ATOMS: atom_id res chain seq x y z
N MET A 1 19.58 -3.35 18.76
CA MET A 1 18.13 -3.05 18.92
C MET A 1 17.43 -4.35 19.23
N ASP A 2 16.70 -4.44 20.33
CA ASP A 2 15.96 -5.63 20.75
C ASP A 2 14.95 -6.03 19.67
N LYS A 3 14.74 -7.35 19.47
CA LYS A 3 13.82 -7.91 18.43
C LYS A 3 12.43 -7.27 18.51
N ARG A 4 11.95 -7.05 19.72
CA ARG A 4 10.66 -6.43 20.01
C ARG A 4 10.57 -4.98 19.51
N ASN A 5 11.62 -4.20 19.75
CA ASN A 5 11.68 -2.80 19.29
C ASN A 5 11.76 -2.72 17.76
N LYS A 6 12.41 -3.70 17.11
CA LYS A 6 12.43 -3.80 15.65
C LYS A 6 11.03 -4.05 15.08
N THR A 7 10.31 -5.04 15.62
CA THR A 7 8.96 -5.38 15.18
C THR A 7 7.97 -4.22 15.42
N ALA A 8 8.06 -3.55 16.58
CA ALA A 8 7.25 -2.39 16.87
C ALA A 8 7.52 -1.25 15.87
N LEU A 9 8.79 -0.91 15.64
CA LEU A 9 9.18 0.12 14.68
C LEU A 9 8.69 -0.22 13.26
N ALA A 10 8.80 -1.48 12.85
CA ALA A 10 8.33 -1.94 11.56
C ALA A 10 6.83 -1.67 11.37
N TYR A 11 6.00 -2.05 12.34
CA TYR A 11 4.56 -1.81 12.27
C TYR A 11 4.20 -0.32 12.23
N LEU A 12 4.94 0.51 12.97
CA LEU A 12 4.77 1.96 12.92
C LEU A 12 5.07 2.52 11.53
N LEU A 13 6.22 2.18 10.95
CA LEU A 13 6.64 2.66 9.63
C LEU A 13 5.64 2.24 8.54
N ILE A 14 5.20 0.97 8.56
CA ILE A 14 4.21 0.45 7.62
C ILE A 14 2.86 1.16 7.80
N GLY A 15 2.42 1.37 9.04
CA GLY A 15 1.17 2.05 9.34
C GLY A 15 1.17 3.51 8.86
N VAL A 16 2.26 4.24 9.09
CA VAL A 16 2.43 5.62 8.62
C VAL A 16 2.46 5.68 7.09
N ALA A 17 3.21 4.78 6.45
CA ALA A 17 3.26 4.71 4.99
C ALA A 17 1.88 4.41 4.37
N ALA A 18 1.14 3.46 4.95
CA ALA A 18 -0.20 3.10 4.48
C ALA A 18 -1.21 4.25 4.67
N ALA A 19 -1.16 4.95 5.81
CA ALA A 19 -1.99 6.12 6.05
C ALA A 19 -1.65 7.26 5.08
N GLY A 20 -0.37 7.53 4.87
CA GLY A 20 0.09 8.52 3.90
C GLY A 20 -0.42 8.23 2.50
N ARG A 21 -0.28 6.99 2.01
CA ARG A 21 -0.78 6.58 0.69
C ARG A 21 -2.31 6.72 0.57
N ALA A 22 -3.05 6.37 1.60
CA ALA A 22 -4.51 6.52 1.59
C ALA A 22 -4.95 8.00 1.57
N LEU A 23 -4.20 8.90 2.22
CA LEU A 23 -4.48 10.34 2.23
C LEU A 23 -4.05 11.04 0.95
N LEU A 24 -3.09 10.48 0.19
CA LEU A 24 -2.67 10.98 -1.12
C LEU A 24 -3.70 10.74 -2.25
N ALA A 25 -4.88 10.23 -1.93
CA ALA A 25 -6.03 10.19 -2.85
C ALA A 25 -6.47 11.61 -3.32
N VAL A 26 -5.84 12.67 -2.79
CA VAL A 26 -6.01 14.05 -3.25
C VAL A 26 -5.06 14.32 -4.43
N PRO A 27 -5.54 14.83 -5.58
CA PRO A 27 -4.84 14.80 -6.89
C PRO A 27 -3.51 15.56 -6.97
N GLU A 28 -3.13 16.31 -5.95
CA GLU A 28 -2.02 17.26 -6.01
C GLU A 28 -0.75 16.82 -5.28
N ALA A 29 -0.74 15.61 -4.71
CA ALA A 29 0.44 15.13 -4.01
C ALA A 29 1.47 14.58 -5.02
N ALA A 30 2.61 15.23 -5.08
CA ALA A 30 3.68 14.95 -6.02
C ALA A 30 4.16 13.48 -5.97
N ALA A 31 4.54 12.93 -7.11
CA ALA A 31 5.14 11.59 -7.25
C ALA A 31 6.31 11.31 -6.26
N ILE A 32 7.05 12.36 -5.87
CA ILE A 32 8.12 12.29 -4.86
C ILE A 32 7.59 11.81 -3.50
N GLN A 33 6.36 12.18 -3.13
CA GLN A 33 5.77 11.75 -1.86
C GLN A 33 5.37 10.27 -1.88
N GLU A 34 4.88 9.76 -3.00
CA GLU A 34 4.56 8.34 -3.19
C GLU A 34 5.80 7.48 -3.03
N VAL A 35 6.88 7.81 -3.74
CA VAL A 35 8.18 7.13 -3.62
C VAL A 35 8.68 7.12 -2.17
N SER A 36 8.58 8.25 -1.46
CA SER A 36 9.02 8.33 -0.06
C SER A 36 8.22 7.41 0.84
N LEU A 37 6.90 7.30 0.64
CA LEU A 37 6.04 6.41 1.42
C LEU A 37 6.32 4.94 1.11
N THR A 38 6.63 4.61 -0.13
CA THR A 38 7.03 3.24 -0.50
C THR A 38 8.37 2.86 0.09
N VAL A 39 9.34 3.76 0.09
CA VAL A 39 10.64 3.55 0.78
C VAL A 39 10.40 3.34 2.27
N LEU A 40 9.55 4.14 2.91
CA LEU A 40 9.22 3.99 4.33
C LEU A 40 8.58 2.63 4.64
N ALA A 41 7.63 2.18 3.80
CA ALA A 41 7.03 0.86 3.92
C ALA A 41 8.07 -0.25 3.73
N LEU A 42 8.94 -0.12 2.73
CA LEU A 42 9.99 -1.11 2.44
C LEU A 42 10.97 -1.25 3.60
N VAL A 43 11.37 -0.15 4.24
CA VAL A 43 12.19 -0.19 5.47
C VAL A 43 11.45 -0.99 6.58
N GLY A 44 10.16 -0.74 6.75
CA GLY A 44 9.32 -1.52 7.68
C GLY A 44 9.31 -3.01 7.34
N TYR A 45 9.17 -3.37 6.07
CA TYR A 45 9.20 -4.78 5.60
C TYR A 45 10.56 -5.43 5.83
N LEU A 46 11.66 -4.70 5.61
CA LEU A 46 13.02 -5.19 5.87
C LEU A 46 13.25 -5.46 7.35
N LEU A 47 12.67 -4.68 8.25
CA LEU A 47 12.72 -4.93 9.69
C LEU A 47 11.98 -6.23 10.08
N LEU A 48 10.97 -6.65 9.29
CA LEU A 48 10.22 -7.89 9.46
C LEU A 48 10.76 -9.05 8.61
N ALA A 49 11.92 -8.91 7.97
CA ALA A 49 12.49 -9.91 7.04
C ALA A 49 12.64 -11.32 7.65
N GLY A 50 12.84 -11.41 8.97
CA GLY A 50 12.90 -12.68 9.70
C GLY A 50 11.54 -13.37 9.88
N GLU A 51 10.44 -12.65 9.71
CA GLU A 51 9.07 -13.14 9.90
C GLU A 51 8.32 -13.29 8.58
N ALA A 52 8.56 -12.41 7.61
CA ALA A 52 7.98 -12.48 6.27
C ALA A 52 8.87 -11.85 5.20
N LYS A 53 9.14 -12.59 4.13
CA LYS A 53 9.94 -12.13 2.98
C LYS A 53 9.07 -11.56 1.86
N LEU A 54 7.85 -12.05 1.68
CA LEU A 54 6.97 -11.63 0.59
C LEU A 54 6.65 -10.13 0.55
N PRO A 55 6.37 -9.44 1.68
CA PRO A 55 6.16 -8.00 1.67
C PRO A 55 7.37 -7.22 1.14
N ILE A 56 8.60 -7.72 1.34
CA ILE A 56 9.81 -7.08 0.82
C ILE A 56 9.81 -7.14 -0.72
N VAL A 57 9.47 -8.29 -1.28
CA VAL A 57 9.41 -8.48 -2.74
C VAL A 57 8.35 -7.55 -3.34
N PHE A 58 7.16 -7.50 -2.74
CA PHE A 58 6.09 -6.63 -3.19
C PHE A 58 6.46 -5.14 -3.06
N GLY A 59 7.07 -4.74 -1.94
CA GLY A 59 7.51 -3.37 -1.72
C GLY A 59 8.64 -2.95 -2.67
N ALA A 60 9.60 -3.83 -2.94
CA ALA A 60 10.67 -3.55 -3.91
C ALA A 60 10.13 -3.43 -5.34
N ALA A 61 9.21 -4.31 -5.74
CA ALA A 61 8.55 -4.22 -7.04
C ALA A 61 7.73 -2.92 -7.16
N GLY A 62 6.96 -2.54 -6.13
CA GLY A 62 6.24 -1.27 -6.08
C GLY A 62 7.16 -0.07 -6.21
N LEU A 63 8.31 -0.06 -5.50
CA LEU A 63 9.29 1.02 -5.61
C LEU A 63 9.83 1.15 -7.04
N VAL A 64 10.14 0.05 -7.71
CA VAL A 64 10.57 0.08 -9.12
C VAL A 64 9.48 0.66 -10.01
N LEU A 65 8.22 0.27 -9.82
CA LEU A 65 7.10 0.80 -10.59
C LEU A 65 6.92 2.31 -10.37
N GLU A 66 7.00 2.78 -9.14
CA GLU A 66 6.89 4.21 -8.83
C GLU A 66 8.05 5.04 -9.40
N LEU A 67 9.27 4.48 -9.40
CA LEU A 67 10.43 5.13 -10.05
C LEU A 67 10.23 5.22 -11.58
N ILE A 68 9.67 4.19 -12.19
CA ILE A 68 9.29 4.23 -13.61
C ILE A 68 8.22 5.29 -13.85
N LEU A 69 7.15 5.31 -13.02
CA LEU A 69 6.07 6.28 -13.12
C LEU A 69 6.55 7.72 -12.93
N SER A 70 7.49 7.95 -12.00
CA SER A 70 8.04 9.28 -11.74
C SER A 70 9.03 9.76 -12.81
N GLY A 71 9.73 8.84 -13.45
CA GLY A 71 10.74 9.14 -14.49
C GLY A 71 10.20 9.21 -15.92
N ALA A 72 9.04 8.65 -16.16
CA ALA A 72 8.43 8.62 -17.48
C ALA A 72 7.65 9.90 -17.75
N GLN A 73 8.16 10.71 -18.65
CA GLN A 73 7.46 11.89 -19.13
C GLN A 73 6.68 11.56 -20.41
N SER A 74 5.42 11.98 -20.42
CA SER A 74 4.43 12.04 -21.48
C SER A 74 4.86 11.72 -22.92
N GLY A 75 4.48 10.55 -23.41
CA GLY A 75 4.49 10.15 -24.82
C GLY A 75 3.33 9.21 -25.14
N GLY A 76 2.87 9.16 -26.39
CA GLY A 76 1.60 8.55 -26.80
C GLY A 76 1.28 7.13 -26.27
N ALA A 77 2.28 6.24 -26.13
CA ALA A 77 2.10 4.92 -25.51
C ALA A 77 1.93 4.98 -23.98
N TRP A 78 2.37 6.05 -23.33
CA TRP A 78 2.33 6.23 -21.89
C TRP A 78 0.92 6.36 -21.35
N VAL A 79 -0.01 6.91 -22.14
CA VAL A 79 -1.42 7.07 -21.77
C VAL A 79 -2.07 5.75 -21.34
N TRP A 80 -1.64 4.62 -21.91
CA TRP A 80 -2.15 3.29 -21.55
C TRP A 80 -1.29 2.57 -20.52
N LEU A 81 0.00 2.84 -20.51
CA LEU A 81 0.95 2.17 -19.65
C LEU A 81 0.86 2.68 -18.20
N GLU A 82 0.73 3.97 -18.00
CA GLU A 82 0.62 4.58 -16.67
C GLU A 82 -0.54 4.00 -15.85
N PRO A 83 -1.79 3.94 -16.35
CA PRO A 83 -2.90 3.32 -15.64
C PRO A 83 -2.63 1.87 -15.24
N ALA A 84 -2.01 1.10 -16.14
CA ALA A 84 -1.66 -0.30 -15.87
C ALA A 84 -0.62 -0.42 -14.74
N LEU A 85 0.43 0.37 -14.78
CA LEU A 85 1.47 0.35 -13.75
C LEU A 85 0.93 0.80 -12.39
N ARG A 86 0.09 1.84 -12.35
CA ARG A 86 -0.58 2.27 -11.10
C ARG A 86 -1.49 1.18 -10.52
N ALA A 87 -2.26 0.50 -11.37
CA ALA A 87 -3.08 -0.61 -10.93
C ALA A 87 -2.22 -1.74 -10.33
N VAL A 88 -1.14 -2.12 -11.01
CA VAL A 88 -0.21 -3.15 -10.51
C VAL A 88 0.40 -2.75 -9.17
N ASP A 89 0.82 -1.50 -9.00
CA ASP A 89 1.38 -1.01 -7.74
C ASP A 89 0.38 -1.12 -6.58
N LEU A 90 -0.87 -0.71 -6.79
CA LEU A 90 -1.93 -0.86 -5.80
C LEU A 90 -2.21 -2.32 -5.44
N TRP A 91 -2.17 -3.24 -6.42
CA TRP A 91 -2.31 -4.67 -6.16
C TRP A 91 -1.13 -5.23 -5.36
N LEU A 92 0.10 -4.82 -5.63
CA LEU A 92 1.29 -5.21 -4.86
C LEU A 92 1.19 -4.73 -3.42
N PHE A 93 0.77 -3.49 -3.21
CA PHE A 93 0.57 -2.92 -1.88
C PHE A 93 -0.52 -3.67 -1.10
N TRP A 94 -1.64 -4.00 -1.74
CA TRP A 94 -2.71 -4.80 -1.14
C TRP A 94 -2.25 -6.22 -0.78
N CYS A 95 -1.49 -6.89 -1.65
CA CYS A 95 -0.91 -8.20 -1.37
C CYS A 95 0.04 -8.17 -0.16
N ALA A 96 0.89 -7.14 -0.06
CA ALA A 96 1.73 -6.94 1.11
C ALA A 96 0.91 -6.77 2.39
N ALA A 97 -0.16 -5.97 2.34
CA ALA A 97 -1.07 -5.76 3.46
C ALA A 97 -1.74 -7.05 3.93
N LEU A 98 -2.16 -7.93 3.00
CA LEU A 98 -2.74 -9.24 3.33
C LEU A 98 -1.77 -10.13 4.11
N VAL A 99 -0.50 -10.20 3.66
CA VAL A 99 0.53 -10.99 4.34
C VAL A 99 0.78 -10.46 5.74
N LEU A 100 0.88 -9.14 5.90
CA LEU A 100 1.14 -8.50 7.19
C LEU A 100 -0.02 -8.67 8.18
N LEU A 101 -1.26 -8.59 7.71
CA LEU A 101 -2.43 -8.83 8.57
C LEU A 101 -2.46 -10.27 9.09
N ARG A 102 -2.03 -11.25 8.28
CA ARG A 102 -1.88 -12.64 8.72
C ARG A 102 -0.83 -12.77 9.84
N LEU A 103 0.31 -12.11 9.68
CA LEU A 103 1.36 -12.10 10.72
C LEU A 103 0.88 -11.48 12.03
N CYS A 104 0.06 -10.43 11.97
CA CYS A 104 -0.49 -9.79 13.16
C CYS A 104 -1.64 -10.58 13.82
N GLY A 105 -1.96 -11.79 13.36
CA GLY A 105 -3.09 -12.58 13.85
C GLY A 105 -4.46 -11.98 13.54
N LYS A 106 -4.52 -10.96 12.70
CA LYS A 106 -5.75 -10.29 12.24
C LYS A 106 -6.32 -10.93 10.95
N ALA A 107 -5.79 -12.08 10.56
CA ALA A 107 -6.18 -12.79 9.33
C ALA A 107 -7.66 -13.23 9.30
N ALA A 108 -8.28 -13.36 10.46
CA ALA A 108 -9.70 -13.68 10.56
C ALA A 108 -10.63 -12.53 10.10
N SER A 109 -10.10 -11.31 9.95
CA SER A 109 -10.87 -10.18 9.42
C SER A 109 -11.09 -10.35 7.92
N LYS A 110 -12.34 -10.29 7.48
CA LYS A 110 -12.71 -10.31 6.05
C LYS A 110 -12.45 -8.98 5.34
N MET A 111 -12.10 -7.93 6.07
CA MET A 111 -11.89 -6.58 5.52
C MET A 111 -10.84 -6.49 4.41
N PRO A 112 -9.67 -7.16 4.48
CA PRO A 112 -8.72 -7.14 3.37
C PRO A 112 -9.28 -7.75 2.08
N LEU A 113 -10.16 -8.75 2.20
CA LEU A 113 -10.82 -9.34 1.03
C LEU A 113 -11.84 -8.36 0.42
N VAL A 114 -12.51 -7.56 1.26
CA VAL A 114 -13.42 -6.51 0.77
C VAL A 114 -12.67 -5.46 -0.06
N ALA A 115 -11.42 -5.15 0.26
CA ALA A 115 -10.59 -4.22 -0.51
C ALA A 115 -10.32 -4.69 -1.96
N ALA A 116 -10.35 -6.00 -2.21
CA ALA A 116 -10.19 -6.53 -3.56
C ALA A 116 -11.28 -6.04 -4.51
N VAL A 117 -12.51 -5.87 -4.03
CA VAL A 117 -13.64 -5.44 -4.85
C VAL A 117 -13.46 -4.01 -5.38
N PRO A 118 -13.27 -2.98 -4.53
CA PRO A 118 -13.04 -1.63 -5.03
C PRO A 118 -11.74 -1.53 -5.86
N LEU A 119 -10.70 -2.31 -5.53
CA LEU A 119 -9.47 -2.34 -6.30
C LEU A 119 -9.69 -2.92 -7.71
N ALA A 120 -10.46 -4.00 -7.84
CA ALA A 120 -10.82 -4.57 -9.13
C ALA A 120 -11.69 -3.59 -9.96
N VAL A 121 -12.68 -2.96 -9.33
CA VAL A 121 -13.53 -1.94 -9.97
C VAL A 121 -12.67 -0.77 -10.44
N TYR A 122 -11.77 -0.26 -9.60
CA TYR A 122 -10.82 0.78 -9.98
C TYR A 122 -9.99 0.38 -11.19
N THR A 123 -9.39 -0.83 -11.15
CA THR A 123 -8.54 -1.33 -12.23
C THR A 123 -9.27 -1.34 -13.58
N VAL A 124 -10.51 -1.83 -13.61
CA VAL A 124 -11.30 -1.87 -14.85
C VAL A 124 -11.76 -0.48 -15.28
N ALA A 125 -12.31 0.31 -14.35
CA ALA A 125 -12.88 1.61 -14.63
C ALA A 125 -11.82 2.63 -15.08
N HIS A 126 -10.59 2.49 -14.61
CA HIS A 126 -9.49 3.40 -14.95
C HIS A 126 -9.08 3.34 -16.42
N PHE A 127 -9.33 2.20 -17.10
CA PHE A 127 -9.10 2.06 -18.53
C PHE A 127 -10.28 2.57 -19.41
N LEU A 128 -11.40 2.95 -18.80
CA LEU A 128 -12.60 3.36 -19.49
C LEU A 128 -12.86 4.85 -19.27
N PRO A 129 -12.56 5.75 -20.23
CA PRO A 129 -12.75 7.19 -20.06
C PRO A 129 -14.14 7.60 -19.55
N PRO A 130 -15.27 6.98 -20.01
CA PRO A 130 -16.60 7.32 -19.49
C PRO A 130 -16.82 6.87 -18.04
N ALA A 131 -15.95 6.03 -17.48
CA ALA A 131 -16.07 5.49 -16.12
C ALA A 131 -15.15 6.20 -15.09
N ALA A 132 -14.59 7.36 -15.42
CA ALA A 132 -13.67 8.09 -14.55
C ALA A 132 -14.24 8.35 -13.14
N THR A 133 -15.52 8.71 -13.03
CA THR A 133 -16.21 8.88 -11.74
C THR A 133 -16.27 7.59 -10.95
N VAL A 134 -16.53 6.47 -11.61
CA VAL A 134 -16.55 5.14 -10.98
C VAL A 134 -15.16 4.76 -10.48
N ALA A 135 -14.12 5.04 -11.25
CA ALA A 135 -12.73 4.83 -10.84
C ALA A 135 -12.39 5.66 -9.60
N ALA A 136 -12.75 6.94 -9.57
CA ALA A 136 -12.52 7.82 -8.42
C ALA A 136 -13.22 7.31 -7.15
N VAL A 137 -14.50 6.92 -7.24
CA VAL A 137 -15.26 6.38 -6.10
C VAL A 137 -14.64 5.06 -5.62
N ALA A 138 -14.26 4.18 -6.54
CA ALA A 138 -13.62 2.91 -6.19
C ALA A 138 -12.25 3.13 -5.51
N PHE A 139 -11.48 4.11 -5.97
CA PHE A 139 -10.21 4.48 -5.35
C PHE A 139 -10.39 5.03 -3.92
N VAL A 140 -11.39 5.89 -3.70
CA VAL A 140 -11.73 6.38 -2.35
C VAL A 140 -12.14 5.23 -1.44
N ALA A 141 -12.98 4.31 -1.92
CA ALA A 141 -13.38 3.13 -1.15
C ALA A 141 -12.18 2.23 -0.80
N PHE A 142 -11.26 2.01 -1.72
CA PHE A 142 -10.00 1.30 -1.47
C PHE A 142 -9.16 2.03 -0.42
N SER A 143 -9.02 3.36 -0.51
CA SER A 143 -8.27 4.19 0.43
C SER A 143 -8.83 4.10 1.86
N VAL A 144 -10.15 4.07 2.03
CA VAL A 144 -10.80 3.87 3.35
C VAL A 144 -10.40 2.53 3.96
N VAL A 145 -10.36 1.45 3.16
CA VAL A 145 -9.91 0.14 3.64
C VAL A 145 -8.42 0.15 3.99
N MET A 146 -7.61 0.90 3.25
CA MET A 146 -6.18 1.08 3.57
C MET A 146 -5.96 1.89 4.84
N LEU A 147 -6.78 2.87 5.16
CA LEU A 147 -6.76 3.56 6.46
C LEU A 147 -7.09 2.60 7.61
N TRP A 148 -8.03 1.69 7.42
CA TRP A 148 -8.31 0.64 8.40
C TRP A 148 -7.10 -0.31 8.57
N PHE A 149 -6.42 -0.67 7.49
CA PHE A 149 -5.17 -1.42 7.56
C PHE A 149 -4.10 -0.66 8.35
N ALA A 150 -3.89 0.63 8.07
CA ALA A 150 -2.97 1.49 8.79
C ALA A 150 -3.28 1.53 10.30
N ALA A 151 -4.56 1.68 10.67
CA ALA A 151 -5.00 1.64 12.06
C ALA A 151 -4.70 0.27 12.71
N SER A 152 -4.83 -0.83 11.97
CA SER A 152 -4.46 -2.17 12.44
C SER A 152 -2.97 -2.31 12.71
N MET A 153 -2.12 -1.72 11.87
CA MET A 153 -0.66 -1.69 12.08
C MET A 153 -0.28 -0.86 13.32
N ILE A 154 -0.92 0.28 13.52
CA ILE A 154 -0.70 1.13 14.72
C ILE A 154 -1.14 0.38 16.00
N ARG A 155 -2.24 -0.36 15.95
CA ARG A 155 -2.63 -1.22 17.09
C ARG A 155 -1.60 -2.30 17.35
N ALA A 156 -1.12 -2.98 16.31
CA ALA A 156 -0.07 -4.00 16.42
C ALA A 156 1.24 -3.42 17.01
N TYR A 157 1.59 -2.19 16.66
CA TYR A 157 2.68 -1.45 17.27
C TYR A 157 2.47 -1.26 18.77
N ASN A 158 1.29 -0.78 19.19
CA ASN A 158 0.97 -0.59 20.60
C ASN A 158 0.99 -1.91 21.37
N ASP A 159 0.40 -2.98 20.82
CA ASP A 159 0.43 -4.32 21.43
C ASP A 159 1.86 -4.84 21.60
N ALA A 160 2.72 -4.60 20.61
CA ALA A 160 4.13 -4.98 20.68
C ALA A 160 4.91 -4.19 21.76
N ARG A 161 4.51 -2.96 22.07
CA ARG A 161 5.14 -2.14 23.13
C ARG A 161 4.65 -2.51 24.54
N VAL A 162 3.36 -2.80 24.70
CA VAL A 162 2.71 -2.95 26.02
C VAL A 162 2.89 -4.36 26.61
N LYS A 163 3.05 -5.40 25.79
CA LYS A 163 3.32 -6.75 26.31
C LYS A 163 4.70 -6.79 26.97
N LYS A 164 4.73 -6.50 28.27
CA LYS A 164 5.87 -6.73 29.16
C LYS A 164 6.03 -8.21 29.47
#